data_2a10916eda7508c7f1e585bcef63caad
#
_entry.id   2a10916eda7508c7f1e585bcef63caad
#
_cell.length_a   1.000
_cell.length_b   1.000
_cell.length_c   1.000
_cell.angle_alpha   90.00
_cell.angle_beta   90.00
_cell.angle_gamma   90.00
#
_symmetry.space_group_name_H-M   'P 1'
#
loop_
_entity.id
_entity.type
_entity.pdbx_description
1 polymer ?
#
loop_
_entity_poly.entity_id
_entity_poly.type
_entity_poly.pdbx_seq_one_letter_code
_entity_poly.pdbx_strand_id
1 'polypeptide(L)'
;MIAAFFDLDGTLCTEHVWQAFNKYFTEHHRRRLLVKAFLATHLSLWPLHHLGLVSRTRFFRLWINHMPWLLVGLRPEEGQEIFRWVTDQALIPSLRPDVAEVLRQHQAQGHQVVLVSGAFEELLACLGERLGVQHVVGTRLELNRGRYSGRAIKPCFGPDKVALLTELLAKRGLEVDLSQSFSYGDSVFDVPVLEFVGNPVAVYPDRQLRDYASQRGWQIIGEPKES
;
A
#
# COMPACT_ATOMS: atom_id res chain seq x y z
N MET A 1 -8.16 22.02 6.70
CA MET A 1 -6.75 21.63 6.99
C MET A 1 -6.10 21.00 5.76
N ILE A 2 -4.76 20.98 5.66
CA ILE A 2 -4.03 20.33 4.56
C ILE A 2 -3.75 18.87 4.94
N ALA A 3 -3.83 17.95 3.98
CA ALA A 3 -3.44 16.55 4.16
C ALA A 3 -2.32 16.13 3.19
N ALA A 4 -1.59 15.07 3.57
CA ALA A 4 -0.59 14.42 2.73
C ALA A 4 -0.84 12.90 2.73
N PHE A 5 -1.16 12.36 1.55
CA PHE A 5 -1.50 10.97 1.33
C PHE A 5 -0.27 10.24 0.78
N PHE A 6 0.20 9.21 1.46
CA PHE A 6 1.38 8.44 1.04
C PHE A 6 1.00 7.01 0.70
N ASP A 7 1.33 6.56 -0.51
CA ASP A 7 1.39 5.14 -0.80
C ASP A 7 2.60 4.49 -0.11
N LEU A 8 2.58 3.17 0.02
CA LEU A 8 3.61 2.41 0.73
C LEU A 8 4.61 1.75 -0.22
N ASP A 9 4.12 0.76 -0.98
CA ASP A 9 4.95 -0.16 -1.77
C ASP A 9 5.60 0.54 -2.95
N GLY A 10 6.94 0.72 -2.91
CA GLY A 10 7.66 1.43 -3.95
C GLY A 10 7.68 2.94 -3.80
N THR A 11 6.80 3.51 -2.97
CA THR A 11 6.75 4.93 -2.61
C THR A 11 7.52 5.19 -1.33
N LEU A 12 6.94 4.89 -0.19
CA LEU A 12 7.56 5.12 1.13
C LEU A 12 8.62 4.05 1.45
N CYS A 13 8.39 2.80 1.02
CA CYS A 13 9.30 1.67 1.21
C CYS A 13 9.81 1.13 -0.13
N THR A 14 11.06 0.67 -0.16
CA THR A 14 11.64 -0.06 -1.29
C THR A 14 11.25 -1.53 -1.29
N GLU A 15 11.05 -2.12 -0.10
CA GLU A 15 10.55 -3.49 0.07
C GLU A 15 9.04 -3.53 -0.18
N HIS A 16 8.57 -4.54 -0.92
CA HIS A 16 7.15 -4.75 -1.11
C HIS A 16 6.56 -5.62 0.02
N VAL A 17 5.34 -5.29 0.44
CA VAL A 17 4.64 -5.98 1.55
C VAL A 17 4.60 -7.51 1.35
N TRP A 18 4.34 -7.99 0.12
CA TRP A 18 4.31 -9.43 -0.13
C TRP A 18 5.67 -10.11 0.06
N GLN A 19 6.79 -9.43 -0.26
CA GLN A 19 8.16 -9.91 -0.03
C GLN A 19 8.45 -9.99 1.46
N ALA A 20 8.05 -8.98 2.21
CA ALA A 20 8.17 -8.94 3.65
C ALA A 20 7.41 -10.08 4.35
N PHE A 21 6.18 -10.40 3.90
CA PHE A 21 5.45 -11.59 4.37
C PHE A 21 6.16 -12.89 4.00
N ASN A 22 6.64 -13.01 2.76
CA ASN A 22 7.40 -14.20 2.33
C ASN A 22 8.66 -14.40 3.18
N LYS A 23 9.39 -13.32 3.49
CA LYS A 23 10.56 -13.33 4.38
C LYS A 23 10.17 -13.85 5.76
N TYR A 24 9.11 -13.29 6.38
CA TYR A 24 8.61 -13.74 7.68
C TYR A 24 8.33 -15.24 7.71
N PHE A 25 7.51 -15.73 6.77
CA PHE A 25 7.09 -17.14 6.74
C PHE A 25 8.25 -18.09 6.43
N THR A 26 9.26 -17.63 5.69
CA THR A 26 10.47 -18.41 5.39
C THR A 26 11.35 -18.53 6.63
N GLU A 27 11.64 -17.43 7.31
CA GLU A 27 12.50 -17.39 8.50
C GLU A 27 11.88 -18.15 9.69
N HIS A 28 10.58 -18.01 9.90
CA HIS A 28 9.87 -18.68 10.99
C HIS A 28 9.40 -20.10 10.65
N HIS A 29 9.74 -20.61 9.47
CA HIS A 29 9.36 -21.95 8.99
C HIS A 29 7.84 -22.23 9.05
N ARG A 30 7.03 -21.17 9.04
CA ARG A 30 5.56 -21.24 9.11
C ARG A 30 4.93 -21.14 7.72
N ARG A 31 3.79 -21.82 7.51
CA ARG A 31 2.90 -21.67 6.34
C ARG A 31 3.56 -21.79 4.95
N ARG A 32 4.70 -22.45 4.84
CA ARG A 32 5.47 -22.58 3.59
C ARG A 32 4.64 -23.11 2.42
N LEU A 33 3.69 -24.03 2.69
CA LEU A 33 2.81 -24.56 1.64
C LEU A 33 1.81 -23.51 1.14
N LEU A 34 1.26 -22.68 2.04
CA LEU A 34 0.35 -21.58 1.64
C LEU A 34 1.09 -20.52 0.83
N VAL A 35 2.29 -20.12 1.25
CA VAL A 35 3.12 -19.18 0.49
C VAL A 35 3.45 -19.73 -0.88
N LYS A 36 3.87 -21.02 -0.96
CA LYS A 36 4.13 -21.67 -2.25
C LYS A 36 2.88 -21.74 -3.12
N ALA A 37 1.72 -22.08 -2.56
CA ALA A 37 0.46 -22.11 -3.29
C ALA A 37 0.06 -20.71 -3.80
N PHE A 38 0.20 -19.69 -2.95
CA PHE A 38 -0.03 -18.30 -3.34
C PHE A 38 0.87 -17.90 -4.51
N LEU A 39 2.19 -18.11 -4.38
CA LEU A 39 3.15 -17.78 -5.44
C LEU A 39 2.90 -18.59 -6.71
N ALA A 40 2.67 -19.90 -6.61
CA ALA A 40 2.39 -20.75 -7.77
C ALA A 40 1.15 -20.29 -8.54
N THR A 41 0.07 -19.93 -7.82
CA THR A 41 -1.16 -19.40 -8.44
C THR A 41 -0.88 -18.13 -9.24
N HIS A 42 -0.09 -17.19 -8.71
CA HIS A 42 0.18 -15.92 -9.37
C HIS A 42 1.26 -16.02 -10.44
N LEU A 43 2.30 -16.83 -10.23
CA LEU A 43 3.33 -17.09 -11.22
C LEU A 43 2.77 -17.84 -12.45
N SER A 44 1.76 -18.70 -12.28
CA SER A 44 1.07 -19.34 -13.42
C SER A 44 0.28 -18.34 -14.28
N LEU A 45 -0.15 -17.22 -13.72
CA LEU A 45 -0.83 -16.13 -14.45
C LEU A 45 0.14 -15.16 -15.13
N TRP A 46 1.42 -15.15 -14.73
CA TRP A 46 2.43 -14.26 -15.26
C TRP A 46 2.64 -14.37 -16.79
N PRO A 47 2.75 -15.58 -17.38
CA PRO A 47 2.82 -15.71 -18.83
C PRO A 47 1.58 -15.16 -19.56
N LEU A 48 0.39 -15.36 -18.99
CA LEU A 48 -0.85 -14.85 -19.55
C LEU A 48 -0.91 -13.31 -19.53
N HIS A 49 -0.31 -12.70 -18.51
CA HIS A 49 -0.16 -11.26 -18.45
C HIS A 49 0.81 -10.76 -19.54
N HIS A 50 1.96 -11.39 -19.74
CA HIS A 50 2.92 -11.04 -20.80
C HIS A 50 2.36 -11.22 -22.21
N LEU A 51 1.49 -12.22 -22.41
CA LEU A 51 0.77 -12.44 -23.66
C LEU A 51 -0.41 -11.47 -23.88
N GLY A 52 -0.65 -10.54 -22.94
CA GLY A 52 -1.75 -9.58 -23.03
C GLY A 52 -3.14 -10.16 -22.77
N LEU A 53 -3.26 -11.45 -22.41
CA LEU A 53 -4.53 -12.13 -22.13
C LEU A 53 -5.12 -11.71 -20.77
N VAL A 54 -4.29 -11.28 -19.85
CA VAL A 54 -4.70 -10.73 -18.54
C VAL A 54 -4.15 -9.32 -18.42
N SER A 55 -5.02 -8.33 -18.24
CA SER A 55 -4.59 -6.94 -18.05
C SER A 55 -3.81 -6.79 -16.74
N ARG A 56 -2.84 -5.84 -16.70
CA ARG A 56 -2.05 -5.51 -15.50
C ARG A 56 -2.96 -5.23 -14.29
N THR A 57 -4.02 -4.47 -14.49
CA THR A 57 -5.00 -4.14 -13.45
C THR A 57 -5.68 -5.39 -12.87
N ARG A 58 -6.10 -6.35 -13.73
CA ARG A 58 -6.70 -7.61 -13.27
C ARG A 58 -5.71 -8.45 -12.50
N PHE A 59 -4.46 -8.54 -12.96
CA PHE A 59 -3.40 -9.28 -12.30
C PHE A 59 -3.14 -8.74 -10.88
N PHE A 60 -2.91 -7.43 -10.72
CA PHE A 60 -2.67 -6.82 -9.42
C PHE A 60 -3.89 -6.85 -8.50
N ARG A 61 -5.11 -6.70 -9.05
CA ARG A 61 -6.35 -6.84 -8.27
C ARG A 61 -6.50 -8.27 -7.71
N LEU A 62 -6.20 -9.29 -8.49
CA LEU A 62 -6.17 -10.68 -8.01
C LEU A 62 -5.11 -10.88 -6.93
N TRP A 63 -3.92 -10.32 -7.13
CA TRP A 63 -2.84 -10.37 -6.15
C TRP A 63 -3.29 -9.84 -4.79
N ILE A 64 -3.84 -8.62 -4.75
CA ILE A 64 -4.31 -7.98 -3.51
C ILE A 64 -5.47 -8.78 -2.88
N ASN A 65 -6.40 -9.28 -3.69
CA ASN A 65 -7.52 -10.08 -3.19
C ASN A 65 -7.09 -11.44 -2.61
N HIS A 66 -5.98 -12.00 -3.06
CA HIS A 66 -5.47 -13.29 -2.59
C HIS A 66 -4.43 -13.16 -1.46
N MET A 67 -3.81 -12.00 -1.27
CA MET A 67 -2.89 -11.75 -0.16
C MET A 67 -3.44 -12.21 1.21
N PRO A 68 -4.74 -12.02 1.54
CA PRO A 68 -5.33 -12.51 2.80
C PRO A 68 -5.22 -14.04 3.01
N TRP A 69 -5.01 -14.86 1.95
CA TRP A 69 -4.76 -16.30 2.10
C TRP A 69 -3.59 -16.61 3.02
N LEU A 70 -2.59 -15.72 3.02
CA LEU A 70 -1.40 -15.88 3.87
C LEU A 70 -1.74 -15.89 5.37
N LEU A 71 -2.90 -15.33 5.74
CA LEU A 71 -3.35 -15.21 7.13
C LEU A 71 -4.52 -16.15 7.49
N VAL A 72 -5.07 -16.91 6.51
CA VAL A 72 -6.26 -17.75 6.72
C VAL A 72 -6.14 -18.64 7.96
N GLY A 73 -7.18 -18.63 8.84
CA GLY A 73 -7.25 -19.44 10.06
C GLY A 73 -6.45 -18.91 11.25
N LEU A 74 -5.61 -17.88 11.09
CA LEU A 74 -4.94 -17.21 12.22
C LEU A 74 -5.95 -16.36 13.00
N ARG A 75 -5.69 -16.23 14.30
CA ARG A 75 -6.40 -15.26 15.16
C ARG A 75 -5.82 -13.87 14.95
N PRO A 76 -6.55 -12.79 15.26
CA PRO A 76 -6.05 -11.41 15.14
C PRO A 76 -4.73 -11.17 15.88
N GLU A 77 -4.57 -11.77 17.08
CA GLU A 77 -3.35 -11.63 17.89
C GLU A 77 -2.14 -12.23 17.16
N GLU A 78 -2.30 -13.39 16.51
CA GLU A 78 -1.25 -14.03 15.71
C GLU A 78 -0.92 -13.20 14.46
N GLY A 79 -1.93 -12.59 13.83
CA GLY A 79 -1.76 -11.63 12.74
C GLY A 79 -0.98 -10.40 13.18
N GLN A 80 -1.32 -9.86 14.36
CA GLN A 80 -0.65 -8.68 14.92
C GLN A 80 0.84 -8.92 15.19
N GLU A 81 1.24 -10.12 15.66
CA GLU A 81 2.64 -10.50 15.82
C GLU A 81 3.38 -10.47 14.46
N ILE A 82 2.74 -11.00 13.41
CA ILE A 82 3.29 -10.98 12.05
C ILE A 82 3.43 -9.53 11.55
N PHE A 83 2.41 -8.70 11.73
CA PHE A 83 2.42 -7.31 11.26
C PHE A 83 3.51 -6.50 11.96
N ARG A 84 3.71 -6.67 13.27
CA ARG A 84 4.81 -6.02 13.99
C ARG A 84 6.17 -6.46 13.46
N TRP A 85 6.37 -7.77 13.28
CA TRP A 85 7.62 -8.27 12.74
C TRP A 85 7.90 -7.74 11.33
N VAL A 86 6.91 -7.79 10.43
CA VAL A 86 7.00 -7.27 9.06
C VAL A 86 7.34 -5.78 9.09
N THR A 87 6.66 -5.01 9.94
CA THR A 87 6.95 -3.59 10.12
C THR A 87 8.38 -3.35 10.57
N ASP A 88 8.81 -4.00 11.66
CA ASP A 88 10.09 -3.70 12.31
C ASP A 88 11.30 -4.29 11.57
N GLN A 89 11.16 -5.46 10.93
CA GLN A 89 12.27 -6.20 10.32
C GLN A 89 12.35 -6.08 8.79
N ALA A 90 11.30 -5.54 8.15
CA ALA A 90 11.28 -5.38 6.71
C ALA A 90 10.94 -3.95 6.27
N LEU A 91 9.80 -3.39 6.69
CA LEU A 91 9.34 -2.11 6.18
C LEU A 91 10.15 -0.92 6.72
N ILE A 92 10.36 -0.83 8.03
CA ILE A 92 11.16 0.26 8.63
C ILE A 92 12.58 0.32 8.07
N PRO A 93 13.33 -0.81 7.95
CA PRO A 93 14.66 -0.80 7.33
C PRO A 93 14.66 -0.43 5.84
N SER A 94 13.55 -0.57 5.15
CA SER A 94 13.41 -0.29 3.72
C SER A 94 12.82 1.08 3.40
N LEU A 95 12.60 1.93 4.41
CA LEU A 95 12.12 3.29 4.20
C LEU A 95 13.07 4.06 3.28
N ARG A 96 12.50 4.77 2.30
CA ARG A 96 13.25 5.74 1.49
C ARG A 96 13.55 6.97 2.33
N PRO A 97 14.83 7.31 2.59
CA PRO A 97 15.17 8.40 3.50
C PRO A 97 14.62 9.76 3.05
N ASP A 98 14.64 10.03 1.76
CA ASP A 98 14.13 11.25 1.13
C ASP A 98 12.61 11.38 1.27
N VAL A 99 11.85 10.32 1.02
CA VAL A 99 10.39 10.31 1.16
C VAL A 99 9.96 10.34 2.63
N ALA A 100 10.68 9.63 3.51
CA ALA A 100 10.45 9.68 4.94
C ALA A 100 10.73 11.08 5.51
N GLU A 101 11.68 11.82 4.94
CA GLU A 101 11.92 13.22 5.30
C GLU A 101 10.75 14.11 4.87
N VAL A 102 10.22 13.94 3.65
CA VAL A 102 9.04 14.66 3.18
C VAL A 102 7.84 14.39 4.11
N LEU A 103 7.64 13.14 4.52
CA LEU A 103 6.59 12.80 5.48
C LEU A 103 6.75 13.56 6.81
N ARG A 104 7.97 13.60 7.38
CA ARG A 104 8.28 14.34 8.61
C ARG A 104 8.06 15.85 8.46
N GLN A 105 8.39 16.41 7.28
CA GLN A 105 8.14 17.82 6.99
C GLN A 105 6.64 18.15 7.00
N HIS A 106 5.79 17.27 6.43
CA HIS A 106 4.34 17.44 6.53
C HIS A 106 3.86 17.39 7.98
N GLN A 107 4.37 16.45 8.77
CA GLN A 107 4.04 16.37 10.20
C GLN A 107 4.46 17.64 10.94
N ALA A 108 5.66 18.16 10.70
CA ALA A 108 6.17 19.38 11.32
C ALA A 108 5.35 20.63 10.95
N GLN A 109 4.74 20.64 9.75
CA GLN A 109 3.83 21.71 9.30
C GLN A 109 2.40 21.55 9.84
N GLY A 110 2.12 20.50 10.61
CA GLY A 110 0.77 20.22 11.13
C GLY A 110 -0.21 19.67 10.09
N HIS A 111 0.27 19.19 8.94
CA HIS A 111 -0.56 18.54 7.94
C HIS A 111 -1.03 17.17 8.43
N GLN A 112 -2.23 16.77 8.04
CA GLN A 112 -2.73 15.43 8.33
C GLN A 112 -2.08 14.41 7.40
N VAL A 113 -1.17 13.60 7.94
CA VAL A 113 -0.55 12.52 7.16
C VAL A 113 -1.42 11.26 7.21
N VAL A 114 -1.64 10.66 6.05
CA VAL A 114 -2.43 9.43 5.88
C VAL A 114 -1.64 8.43 5.02
N LEU A 115 -1.47 7.19 5.50
CA LEU A 115 -0.96 6.10 4.68
C LEU A 115 -2.10 5.47 3.89
N VAL A 116 -1.92 5.26 2.57
CA VAL A 116 -2.95 4.75 1.65
C VAL A 116 -2.36 3.67 0.77
N SER A 117 -2.59 2.40 1.08
CA SER A 117 -1.95 1.30 0.35
C SER A 117 -2.87 0.09 0.15
N GLY A 118 -2.53 -0.74 -0.85
CA GLY A 118 -3.11 -2.08 -1.01
C GLY A 118 -2.77 -3.06 0.12
N ALA A 119 -1.82 -2.73 0.99
CA ALA A 119 -1.48 -3.48 2.19
C ALA A 119 -2.66 -3.60 3.18
N PHE A 120 -2.57 -4.53 4.12
CA PHE A 120 -3.61 -4.69 5.15
C PHE A 120 -3.67 -3.48 6.09
N GLU A 121 -4.89 -3.05 6.41
CA GLU A 121 -5.12 -1.88 7.28
C GLU A 121 -4.43 -2.04 8.64
N GLU A 122 -4.44 -3.26 9.21
CA GLU A 122 -3.78 -3.57 10.48
C GLU A 122 -2.24 -3.49 10.38
N LEU A 123 -1.65 -3.88 9.25
CA LEU A 123 -0.21 -3.70 9.00
C LEU A 123 0.15 -2.23 8.88
N LEU A 124 -0.66 -1.46 8.14
CA LEU A 124 -0.47 -0.01 8.02
C LEU A 124 -0.61 0.71 9.36
N ALA A 125 -1.48 0.23 10.24
CA ALA A 125 -1.60 0.76 11.61
C ALA A 125 -0.30 0.53 12.40
N CYS A 126 0.30 -0.67 12.34
CA CYS A 126 1.60 -0.93 12.97
C CYS A 126 2.70 -0.01 12.42
N LEU A 127 2.74 0.19 11.11
CA LEU A 127 3.72 1.10 10.49
C LEU A 127 3.44 2.55 10.90
N GLY A 128 2.17 2.96 10.92
CA GLY A 128 1.75 4.28 11.37
C GLY A 128 2.19 4.60 12.79
N GLU A 129 2.08 3.63 13.72
CA GLU A 129 2.59 3.77 15.09
C GLU A 129 4.10 4.09 15.12
N ARG A 130 4.91 3.46 14.24
CA ARG A 130 6.36 3.71 14.15
C ARG A 130 6.70 5.06 13.52
N LEU A 131 5.84 5.55 12.63
CA LEU A 131 6.05 6.81 11.90
C LEU A 131 5.31 8.00 12.51
N GLY A 132 4.56 7.80 13.60
CA GLY A 132 3.72 8.85 14.18
C GLY A 132 2.54 9.25 13.29
N VAL A 133 2.05 8.33 12.43
CA VAL A 133 0.91 8.54 11.54
C VAL A 133 -0.33 7.89 12.13
N GLN A 134 -1.35 8.68 12.41
CA GLN A 134 -2.58 8.22 13.08
C GLN A 134 -3.63 7.64 12.11
N HIS A 135 -3.58 8.04 10.85
CA HIS A 135 -4.61 7.70 9.88
C HIS A 135 -4.06 6.79 8.79
N VAL A 136 -4.74 5.67 8.60
CA VAL A 136 -4.35 4.69 7.57
C VAL A 136 -5.58 4.24 6.78
N VAL A 137 -5.37 3.95 5.50
CA VAL A 137 -6.36 3.38 4.59
C VAL A 137 -5.71 2.19 3.90
N GLY A 138 -6.24 1.02 4.16
CA GLY A 138 -5.71 -0.24 3.67
C GLY A 138 -6.78 -1.24 3.27
N THR A 139 -6.34 -2.41 2.84
CA THR A 139 -7.22 -3.54 2.57
C THR A 139 -7.74 -4.10 3.89
N ARG A 140 -9.06 -4.10 4.06
CA ARG A 140 -9.72 -4.60 5.28
C ARG A 140 -9.90 -6.10 5.20
N LEU A 141 -9.46 -6.81 6.23
CA LEU A 141 -9.52 -8.27 6.33
C LEU A 141 -10.85 -8.74 6.93
N GLU A 142 -11.38 -9.85 6.39
CA GLU A 142 -12.57 -10.49 6.92
C GLU A 142 -12.20 -11.46 8.06
N LEU A 143 -12.95 -11.36 9.16
CA LEU A 143 -12.91 -12.34 10.24
C LEU A 143 -14.15 -13.23 10.17
N ASN A 144 -13.94 -14.53 10.31
CA ASN A 144 -14.99 -15.53 10.47
C ASN A 144 -14.70 -16.36 11.73
N ARG A 145 -15.65 -16.38 12.66
CA ARG A 145 -15.53 -17.07 13.97
C ARG A 145 -14.23 -16.70 14.71
N GLY A 146 -13.88 -15.41 14.71
CA GLY A 146 -12.70 -14.88 15.39
C GLY A 146 -11.35 -15.21 14.73
N ARG A 147 -11.33 -15.63 13.45
CA ARG A 147 -10.13 -15.94 12.67
C ARG A 147 -10.19 -15.26 11.32
N TYR A 148 -9.03 -14.93 10.75
CA TYR A 148 -8.95 -14.45 9.37
C TYR A 148 -9.51 -15.50 8.41
N SER A 149 -10.50 -15.11 7.60
CA SER A 149 -11.16 -16.00 6.64
C SER A 149 -10.31 -16.28 5.39
N GLY A 150 -9.27 -15.48 5.16
CA GLY A 150 -8.51 -15.47 3.92
C GLY A 150 -9.14 -14.60 2.83
N ARG A 151 -10.08 -13.73 3.17
CA ARG A 151 -10.74 -12.79 2.25
C ARG A 151 -10.55 -11.35 2.68
N ALA A 152 -10.59 -10.45 1.70
CA ALA A 152 -10.71 -9.01 1.94
C ALA A 152 -12.19 -8.62 1.93
N ILE A 153 -12.63 -7.85 2.91
CA ILE A 153 -13.97 -7.21 2.92
C ILE A 153 -13.98 -6.10 1.87
N LYS A 154 -12.93 -5.29 1.86
CA LYS A 154 -12.80 -4.14 0.98
C LYS A 154 -11.34 -3.96 0.57
N PRO A 155 -10.95 -4.36 -0.66
CA PRO A 155 -9.60 -4.17 -1.15
C PRO A 155 -9.33 -2.69 -1.39
N CYS A 156 -8.10 -2.24 -1.09
CA CYS A 156 -7.66 -0.86 -1.30
C CYS A 156 -6.79 -0.79 -2.56
N PHE A 157 -7.39 -0.62 -3.75
CA PHE A 157 -6.66 -0.65 -5.01
C PHE A 157 -7.25 0.29 -6.06
N GLY A 158 -6.40 1.09 -6.71
CA GLY A 158 -6.81 2.01 -7.76
C GLY A 158 -7.92 2.97 -7.28
N PRO A 159 -9.08 3.06 -7.98
CA PRO A 159 -10.17 3.95 -7.58
C PRO A 159 -10.74 3.66 -6.18
N ASP A 160 -10.63 2.41 -5.69
CA ASP A 160 -11.11 2.06 -4.36
C ASP A 160 -10.32 2.81 -3.26
N LYS A 161 -9.05 3.20 -3.51
CA LYS A 161 -8.25 4.04 -2.60
C LYS A 161 -8.96 5.36 -2.29
N VAL A 162 -9.49 6.05 -3.32
CA VAL A 162 -10.19 7.34 -3.16
C VAL A 162 -11.49 7.16 -2.38
N ALA A 163 -12.27 6.12 -2.68
CA ALA A 163 -13.52 5.85 -1.97
C ALA A 163 -13.27 5.58 -0.48
N LEU A 164 -12.21 4.82 -0.15
CA LEU A 164 -11.81 4.53 1.23
C LEU A 164 -11.25 5.76 1.95
N LEU A 165 -10.49 6.61 1.26
CA LEU A 165 -10.03 7.90 1.79
C LEU A 165 -11.21 8.81 2.13
N THR A 166 -12.15 8.96 1.22
CA THR A 166 -13.36 9.77 1.45
C THR A 166 -14.15 9.26 2.66
N GLU A 167 -14.29 7.93 2.78
CA GLU A 167 -14.92 7.29 3.95
C GLU A 167 -14.17 7.60 5.25
N LEU A 168 -12.82 7.52 5.24
CA LEU A 168 -12.00 7.85 6.41
C LEU A 168 -12.18 9.31 6.82
N LEU A 169 -12.05 10.25 5.86
CA LEU A 169 -12.16 11.69 6.11
C LEU A 169 -13.52 12.03 6.72
N ALA A 170 -14.61 11.53 6.14
CA ALA A 170 -15.96 11.72 6.64
C ALA A 170 -16.15 11.12 8.05
N LYS A 171 -15.71 9.88 8.27
CA LYS A 171 -15.83 9.19 9.57
C LYS A 171 -15.05 9.88 10.69
N ARG A 172 -13.94 10.52 10.37
CA ARG A 172 -13.08 11.24 11.32
C ARG A 172 -13.43 12.72 11.46
N GLY A 173 -14.39 13.23 10.68
CA GLY A 173 -14.74 14.63 10.64
C GLY A 173 -13.57 15.54 10.19
N LEU A 174 -12.71 15.02 9.31
CA LEU A 174 -11.56 15.77 8.81
C LEU A 174 -11.96 16.60 7.59
N GLU A 175 -12.08 17.92 7.79
CA GLU A 175 -12.34 18.88 6.72
C GLU A 175 -11.03 19.24 6.01
N VAL A 176 -10.69 18.45 5.00
CA VAL A 176 -9.45 18.58 4.23
C VAL A 176 -9.66 19.48 3.02
N ASP A 177 -8.80 20.48 2.85
CA ASP A 177 -8.69 21.25 1.60
C ASP A 177 -7.85 20.43 0.60
N LEU A 178 -8.53 19.69 -0.26
CA LEU A 178 -7.89 18.83 -1.26
C LEU A 178 -7.07 19.62 -2.28
N SER A 179 -7.44 20.88 -2.57
CA SER A 179 -6.71 21.73 -3.51
C SER A 179 -5.32 22.13 -3.02
N GLN A 180 -5.14 22.20 -1.69
CA GLN A 180 -3.86 22.48 -1.06
C GLN A 180 -3.14 21.20 -0.57
N SER A 181 -3.80 20.05 -0.66
CA SER A 181 -3.26 18.76 -0.17
C SER A 181 -2.33 18.10 -1.16
N PHE A 182 -1.58 17.12 -0.66
CA PHE A 182 -0.52 16.41 -1.37
C PHE A 182 -0.82 14.92 -1.47
N SER A 183 -0.35 14.27 -2.52
CA SER A 183 -0.36 12.82 -2.65
C SER A 183 0.92 12.32 -3.29
N TYR A 184 1.42 11.20 -2.78
CA TYR A 184 2.68 10.56 -3.16
C TYR A 184 2.42 9.12 -3.59
N GLY A 185 2.82 8.75 -4.82
CA GLY A 185 2.61 7.41 -5.38
C GLY A 185 3.64 7.06 -6.44
N ASP A 186 3.89 5.77 -6.68
CA ASP A 186 4.94 5.25 -7.56
C ASP A 186 4.42 4.56 -8.83
N SER A 187 3.13 4.29 -8.90
CA SER A 187 2.55 3.48 -9.97
C SER A 187 1.30 4.11 -10.60
N VAL A 188 0.98 3.68 -11.82
CA VAL A 188 -0.26 4.11 -12.49
C VAL A 188 -1.52 3.80 -11.67
N PHE A 189 -1.45 2.86 -10.74
CA PHE A 189 -2.57 2.52 -9.86
C PHE A 189 -2.84 3.57 -8.78
N ASP A 190 -1.89 4.50 -8.57
CA ASP A 190 -2.02 5.62 -7.64
C ASP A 190 -2.59 6.87 -8.29
N VAL A 191 -2.70 6.90 -9.62
CA VAL A 191 -3.27 8.04 -10.37
C VAL A 191 -4.59 8.52 -9.78
N PRO A 192 -5.56 7.66 -9.38
CA PRO A 192 -6.80 8.15 -8.78
C PRO A 192 -6.58 8.98 -7.50
N VAL A 193 -5.59 8.62 -6.66
CA VAL A 193 -5.28 9.37 -5.43
C VAL A 193 -4.43 10.60 -5.76
N LEU A 194 -3.54 10.51 -6.74
CA LEU A 194 -2.75 11.65 -7.22
C LEU A 194 -3.64 12.73 -7.82
N GLU A 195 -4.66 12.36 -8.61
CA GLU A 195 -5.65 13.30 -9.17
C GLU A 195 -6.66 13.83 -8.14
N PHE A 196 -6.74 13.19 -6.96
CA PHE A 196 -7.67 13.60 -5.90
C PHE A 196 -7.23 14.88 -5.19
N VAL A 197 -5.98 15.33 -5.39
CA VAL A 197 -5.37 16.47 -4.70
C VAL A 197 -4.81 17.52 -5.65
N GLY A 198 -4.58 18.73 -5.13
CA GLY A 198 -4.00 19.82 -5.92
C GLY A 198 -2.49 19.70 -6.13
N ASN A 199 -1.76 18.94 -5.27
CA ASN A 199 -0.31 18.80 -5.37
C ASN A 199 0.10 17.32 -5.48
N PRO A 200 -0.11 16.68 -6.64
CA PRO A 200 0.32 15.30 -6.90
C PRO A 200 1.83 15.22 -7.09
N VAL A 201 2.45 14.20 -6.52
CA VAL A 201 3.88 13.92 -6.62
C VAL A 201 4.11 12.47 -7.01
N ALA A 202 4.72 12.24 -8.16
CA ALA A 202 5.14 10.91 -8.60
C ALA A 202 6.50 10.57 -7.97
N VAL A 203 6.58 9.46 -7.24
CA VAL A 203 7.75 9.09 -6.44
C VAL A 203 8.39 7.83 -7.02
N TYR A 204 9.62 7.93 -7.54
CA TYR A 204 10.29 6.82 -8.22
C TYR A 204 9.34 6.06 -9.17
N PRO A 205 8.67 6.78 -10.10
CA PRO A 205 7.50 6.27 -10.79
C PRO A 205 7.85 5.13 -11.76
N ASP A 206 6.90 4.21 -11.94
CA ASP A 206 6.95 3.30 -13.08
C ASP A 206 6.79 4.08 -14.39
N ARG A 207 7.16 3.46 -15.53
CA ARG A 207 7.12 4.11 -16.83
C ARG A 207 5.77 4.76 -17.15
N GLN A 208 4.67 4.09 -16.82
CA GLN A 208 3.33 4.58 -17.14
C GLN A 208 2.98 5.83 -16.29
N LEU A 209 3.29 5.81 -15.00
CA LEU A 209 3.06 6.97 -14.14
C LEU A 209 4.00 8.11 -14.50
N ARG A 210 5.25 7.84 -14.85
CA ARG A 210 6.20 8.88 -15.29
C ARG A 210 5.68 9.61 -16.51
N ASP A 211 5.27 8.86 -17.54
CA ASP A 211 4.74 9.45 -18.78
C ASP A 211 3.47 10.27 -18.49
N TYR A 212 2.61 9.77 -17.61
CA TYR A 212 1.40 10.45 -17.17
C TYR A 212 1.70 11.74 -16.39
N ALA A 213 2.60 11.69 -15.41
CA ALA A 213 3.02 12.84 -14.60
C ALA A 213 3.70 13.93 -15.45
N SER A 214 4.58 13.54 -16.38
CA SER A 214 5.27 14.47 -17.27
C SER A 214 4.29 15.23 -18.17
N GLN A 215 3.27 14.54 -18.72
CA GLN A 215 2.24 15.18 -19.55
C GLN A 215 1.40 16.21 -18.77
N ARG A 216 1.28 16.07 -17.46
CA ARG A 216 0.50 16.95 -16.57
C ARG A 216 1.34 17.98 -15.82
N GLY A 217 2.66 17.94 -15.97
CA GLY A 217 3.58 18.82 -15.24
C GLY A 217 3.61 18.53 -13.74
N TRP A 218 3.34 17.28 -13.33
CA TRP A 218 3.42 16.87 -11.93
C TRP A 218 4.86 16.81 -11.45
N GLN A 219 5.08 17.07 -10.18
CA GLN A 219 6.38 16.90 -9.56
C GLN A 219 6.80 15.43 -9.58
N ILE A 220 8.08 15.16 -9.85
CA ILE A 220 8.69 13.83 -9.81
C ILE A 220 9.83 13.85 -8.81
N ILE A 221 9.84 12.88 -7.87
CA ILE A 221 10.92 12.64 -6.91
C ILE A 221 11.62 11.34 -7.30
N GLY A 222 12.93 11.37 -7.34
CA GLY A 222 13.76 10.21 -7.65
C GLY A 222 13.81 9.86 -9.15
N GLU A 223 14.75 8.97 -9.49
CA GLU A 223 14.84 8.46 -10.85
C GLU A 223 13.81 7.35 -11.10
N PRO A 224 13.32 7.22 -12.35
CA PRO A 224 12.37 6.17 -12.70
C PRO A 224 12.93 4.77 -12.39
N LYS A 225 12.06 3.84 -12.03
CA LYS A 225 12.43 2.42 -11.92
C LYS A 225 12.83 1.92 -13.32
N GLU A 226 14.02 1.37 -13.45
CA GLU A 226 14.38 0.59 -14.63
C GLU A 226 13.41 -0.61 -14.72
N SER A 227 12.83 -0.79 -15.88
CA SER A 227 11.80 -1.83 -16.17
C SER A 227 12.42 -3.20 -16.37
#